data_5c4765e16752782e3136bdc521506916
#
_entry.id   5c4765e16752782e3136bdc521506916
#
_cell.length_a   1.000
_cell.length_b   1.000
_cell.length_c   1.000
_cell.angle_alpha   90.00
_cell.angle_beta   90.00
_cell.angle_gamma   90.00
#
_symmetry.space_group_name_H-M   'P 1'
#
loop_
_entity.id
_entity.type
_entity.pdbx_description
1 polymer ?
#
loop_
_entity_poly.entity_id
_entity_poly.type
_entity_poly.pdbx_seq_one_letter_code
_entity_poly.pdbx_strand_id
1 'polypeptide(L)'
;MLTRAIPAAVIETSLSPARQRRLLRRIMNASAPVRHLNTTAYRSVFISDTHLGTRGCRADFLADFLKSVSTENLFLVGDIIDGWRLKRSWFWDHHHDEVLRLILRHARGGANVVYVPGNHDEMMRKYVPLGIEVAGIRLALEAEHTTADGKRLLITHGDAFDSVVRHAKILALLGDWAYTAALGINRYFNMVRIKLGYSYWSLSAWAKQQVKEAVKAIDRFETALADDAQKRGFDGVVCGHIHHAEMRMVNGVMYLNDGDWVESCTALVEHHDGRLELIDWVARNKLSPLPLPSAKPTASKEAIMSRVSAEIETAKLEAAFIQAATHIEDPSAHPARV
;
A
#
# COMPACT_ATOMS: atom_id res chain seq x y z
N MET A 1 28.51 23.71 -3.83
CA MET A 1 28.48 24.65 -4.95
C MET A 1 28.77 23.90 -6.24
N LEU A 2 27.73 23.66 -7.05
CA LEU A 2 27.75 23.50 -8.50
C LEU A 2 26.41 22.98 -8.94
N THR A 3 25.43 23.88 -9.00
CA THR A 3 24.18 23.73 -9.75
C THR A 3 24.51 23.66 -11.22
N ARG A 4 24.49 22.50 -11.84
CA ARG A 4 24.49 22.39 -13.29
C ARG A 4 23.07 22.54 -13.81
N ALA A 5 22.83 23.70 -14.38
CA ALA A 5 21.64 23.99 -15.17
C ALA A 5 21.59 23.04 -16.40
N ILE A 6 20.46 22.39 -16.59
CA ILE A 6 20.16 21.64 -17.82
C ILE A 6 20.08 22.66 -18.96
N PRO A 7 20.77 22.41 -20.10
CA PRO A 7 20.73 23.35 -21.23
C PRO A 7 19.31 23.45 -21.82
N ALA A 8 18.81 24.65 -21.93
CA ALA A 8 17.50 24.99 -22.50
C ALA A 8 17.32 24.67 -24.01
N ALA A 9 18.23 23.90 -24.60
CA ALA A 9 18.33 23.73 -26.06
C ALA A 9 17.61 22.50 -26.64
N VAL A 10 16.82 21.74 -25.87
CA VAL A 10 16.17 20.51 -26.39
C VAL A 10 14.64 20.64 -26.51
N ILE A 11 14.05 21.79 -26.17
CA ILE A 11 12.59 22.01 -26.31
C ILE A 11 12.27 23.07 -27.38
N GLU A 12 13.02 23.07 -28.45
CA GLU A 12 12.64 23.83 -29.66
C GLU A 12 12.25 22.87 -30.78
N THR A 13 10.96 22.59 -30.88
CA THR A 13 10.19 22.48 -32.15
C THR A 13 8.80 21.95 -31.86
N SER A 14 7.80 22.81 -31.81
CA SER A 14 6.40 22.66 -32.24
C SER A 14 5.31 23.40 -31.40
N LEU A 15 5.63 24.11 -30.36
CA LEU A 15 4.62 24.84 -29.57
C LEU A 15 4.69 26.34 -29.84
N SER A 16 3.53 26.98 -30.12
CA SER A 16 3.46 28.44 -30.27
C SER A 16 3.93 29.14 -28.98
N PRO A 17 4.50 30.37 -29.09
CA PRO A 17 5.00 31.15 -27.94
C PRO A 17 3.97 31.34 -26.81
N ALA A 18 2.69 31.38 -27.17
CA ALA A 18 1.58 31.47 -26.20
C ALA A 18 1.39 30.16 -25.41
N ARG A 19 1.56 29.00 -26.06
CA ARG A 19 1.50 27.68 -25.39
C ARG A 19 2.72 27.43 -24.53
N GLN A 20 3.91 27.85 -24.96
CA GLN A 20 5.13 27.79 -24.14
C GLN A 20 5.00 28.64 -22.86
N ARG A 21 4.52 29.88 -22.97
CA ARG A 21 4.26 30.72 -21.79
C ARG A 21 3.18 30.15 -20.85
N ARG A 22 2.18 29.48 -21.40
CA ARG A 22 1.14 28.82 -20.61
C ARG A 22 1.67 27.56 -19.89
N LEU A 23 2.56 26.82 -20.54
CA LEU A 23 3.24 25.66 -19.96
C LEU A 23 4.22 26.09 -18.86
N LEU A 24 5.04 27.10 -19.12
CA LEU A 24 5.96 27.67 -18.13
C LEU A 24 5.22 28.26 -16.93
N ARG A 25 4.11 28.98 -17.14
CA ARG A 25 3.25 29.42 -16.03
C ARG A 25 2.63 28.27 -15.24
N ARG A 26 2.25 27.16 -15.90
CA ARG A 26 1.77 25.95 -15.22
C ARG A 26 2.86 25.27 -14.39
N ILE A 27 4.08 25.18 -14.93
CA ILE A 27 5.24 24.63 -14.22
C ILE A 27 5.64 25.54 -13.04
N MET A 28 5.69 26.86 -13.26
CA MET A 28 6.01 27.82 -12.19
C MET A 28 4.91 27.92 -11.13
N ASN A 29 3.62 27.79 -11.49
CA ASN A 29 2.53 27.74 -10.51
C ASN A 29 2.38 26.38 -9.83
N ALA A 30 2.96 25.31 -10.37
CA ALA A 30 3.05 24.02 -9.69
C ALA A 30 4.07 24.02 -8.54
N SER A 31 4.97 25.02 -8.51
CA SER A 31 5.92 25.24 -7.42
C SER A 31 5.47 26.29 -6.41
N ALA A 32 4.23 26.80 -6.48
CA ALA A 32 3.68 27.64 -5.41
C ALA A 32 3.53 26.80 -4.14
N PRO A 33 4.00 27.27 -2.97
CA PRO A 33 3.81 26.55 -1.72
C PRO A 33 2.31 26.38 -1.48
N VAL A 34 1.87 25.13 -1.49
CA VAL A 34 0.49 24.79 -1.11
C VAL A 34 0.33 25.30 0.32
N ARG A 35 -0.62 26.19 0.55
CA ARG A 35 -1.04 26.61 1.90
C ARG A 35 -1.37 25.34 2.66
N HIS A 36 -0.54 25.00 3.64
CA HIS A 36 -0.75 23.88 4.54
C HIS A 36 -2.00 24.17 5.37
N LEU A 37 -3.13 23.64 4.97
CA LEU A 37 -4.22 23.36 5.90
C LEU A 37 -3.60 22.43 6.96
N ASN A 38 -3.79 22.71 8.23
CA ASN A 38 -3.24 22.03 9.41
C ASN A 38 -2.85 20.56 9.16
N THR A 39 -1.64 20.34 8.62
CA THR A 39 -1.13 18.98 8.41
C THR A 39 -0.54 18.49 9.72
N THR A 40 -0.92 17.28 10.13
CA THR A 40 -0.28 16.59 11.25
C THR A 40 1.06 16.01 10.78
N ALA A 41 2.15 16.36 11.46
CA ALA A 41 3.47 15.84 11.14
C ALA A 41 3.71 14.51 11.87
N TYR A 42 4.12 13.50 11.13
CA TYR A 42 4.56 12.22 11.66
C TYR A 42 5.98 11.92 11.18
N ARG A 43 6.76 11.16 11.96
CA ARG A 43 8.06 10.69 11.52
C ARG A 43 7.91 9.62 10.44
N SER A 44 6.99 8.68 10.63
CA SER A 44 6.71 7.61 9.66
C SER A 44 5.22 7.34 9.54
N VAL A 45 4.78 6.97 8.33
CA VAL A 45 3.41 6.56 8.01
C VAL A 45 3.48 5.23 7.27
N PHE A 46 2.66 4.27 7.68
CA PHE A 46 2.53 2.95 7.07
C PHE A 46 1.08 2.77 6.61
N ILE A 47 0.89 2.38 5.37
CA ILE A 47 -0.41 2.09 4.77
C ILE A 47 -0.31 0.85 3.89
N SER A 48 -1.29 -0.03 3.97
CA SER A 48 -1.41 -1.23 3.12
C SER A 48 -2.82 -1.41 2.58
N ASP A 49 -3.02 -2.45 1.81
CA ASP A 49 -4.32 -3.00 1.43
C ASP A 49 -5.30 -1.91 0.92
N THR A 50 -4.79 -1.00 0.10
CA THR A 50 -5.61 0.08 -0.47
C THR A 50 -6.43 -0.39 -1.67
N HIS A 51 -5.95 -1.43 -2.37
CA HIS A 51 -6.62 -2.04 -3.52
C HIS A 51 -7.10 -1.03 -4.58
N LEU A 52 -6.25 -0.04 -4.91
CA LEU A 52 -6.54 0.90 -6.00
C LEU A 52 -6.83 0.12 -7.28
N GLY A 53 -7.90 0.47 -7.96
CA GLY A 53 -8.42 -0.26 -9.11
C GLY A 53 -9.65 -1.11 -8.80
N THR A 54 -10.14 -1.06 -7.55
CA THR A 54 -11.39 -1.68 -7.14
C THR A 54 -12.44 -0.66 -6.75
N ARG A 55 -13.72 -1.03 -6.86
CA ARG A 55 -14.83 -0.17 -6.38
C ARG A 55 -14.95 -0.14 -4.85
N GLY A 56 -14.36 -1.13 -4.17
CA GLY A 56 -14.37 -1.21 -2.71
C GLY A 56 -13.35 -0.30 -2.04
N CYS A 57 -12.33 0.14 -2.79
CA CYS A 57 -11.32 1.04 -2.24
C CYS A 57 -11.93 2.38 -1.81
N ARG A 58 -11.63 2.82 -0.59
CA ARG A 58 -11.98 4.13 -0.06
C ARG A 58 -10.89 5.15 -0.39
N ALA A 59 -10.58 5.24 -1.69
CA ALA A 59 -9.58 6.17 -2.21
C ALA A 59 -9.89 7.65 -1.87
N ASP A 60 -11.16 7.99 -1.69
CA ASP A 60 -11.63 9.29 -1.19
C ASP A 60 -11.07 9.59 0.22
N PHE A 61 -11.20 8.63 1.16
CA PHE A 61 -10.71 8.77 2.52
C PHE A 61 -9.19 8.71 2.59
N LEU A 62 -8.57 7.83 1.81
CA LEU A 62 -7.11 7.77 1.73
C LEU A 62 -6.51 9.06 1.16
N ALA A 63 -7.12 9.65 0.15
CA ALA A 63 -6.68 10.94 -0.39
C ALA A 63 -6.82 12.05 0.65
N ASP A 64 -7.89 12.07 1.44
CA ASP A 64 -8.10 13.02 2.52
C ASP A 64 -7.04 12.84 3.63
N PHE A 65 -6.76 11.61 4.05
CA PHE A 65 -5.68 11.28 4.98
C PHE A 65 -4.33 11.77 4.47
N LEU A 66 -3.92 11.40 3.25
CA LEU A 66 -2.62 11.78 2.67
C LEU A 66 -2.47 13.30 2.46
N LYS A 67 -3.57 14.04 2.32
CA LYS A 67 -3.54 15.53 2.31
C LYS A 67 -3.29 16.11 3.69
N SER A 68 -3.79 15.47 4.72
CA SER A 68 -3.79 15.96 6.10
C SER A 68 -2.52 15.63 6.87
N VAL A 69 -1.62 14.82 6.29
CA VAL A 69 -0.38 14.39 6.93
C VAL A 69 0.86 14.88 6.18
N SER A 70 1.94 15.10 6.92
CA SER A 70 3.31 15.22 6.41
C SER A 70 4.18 14.19 7.12
N THR A 71 5.15 13.59 6.43
CA THR A 71 5.97 12.53 6.99
C THR A 71 7.37 12.52 6.40
N GLU A 72 8.35 12.08 7.19
CA GLU A 72 9.72 11.84 6.72
C GLU A 72 9.82 10.50 5.98
N ASN A 73 9.05 9.48 6.42
CA ASN A 73 9.04 8.16 5.82
C ASN A 73 7.60 7.73 5.51
N LEU A 74 7.36 7.28 4.28
CA LEU A 74 6.09 6.70 3.85
C LEU A 74 6.32 5.27 3.37
N PHE A 75 5.76 4.30 4.07
CA PHE A 75 5.82 2.90 3.70
C PHE A 75 4.47 2.45 3.11
N LEU A 76 4.53 1.96 1.88
CA LEU A 76 3.43 1.35 1.15
C LEU A 76 3.58 -0.16 1.30
N VAL A 77 2.81 -0.77 2.22
CA VAL A 77 3.06 -2.13 2.73
C VAL A 77 2.21 -3.18 2.00
N GLY A 78 2.22 -3.11 0.68
CA GLY A 78 1.61 -4.11 -0.22
C GLY A 78 0.13 -3.89 -0.50
N ASP A 79 -0.33 -4.54 -1.57
CA ASP A 79 -1.69 -4.48 -2.08
C ASP A 79 -2.20 -3.04 -2.32
N ILE A 80 -1.27 -2.18 -2.78
CA ILE A 80 -1.57 -0.77 -3.08
C ILE A 80 -2.39 -0.68 -4.37
N ILE A 81 -1.99 -1.42 -5.40
CA ILE A 81 -2.71 -1.48 -6.68
C ILE A 81 -3.22 -2.89 -6.90
N ASP A 82 -4.54 -3.05 -7.03
CA ASP A 82 -5.13 -4.37 -7.31
C ASP A 82 -4.94 -4.77 -8.79
N GLY A 83 -3.78 -5.27 -9.10
CA GLY A 83 -3.43 -5.74 -10.44
C GLY A 83 -4.28 -6.93 -10.91
N TRP A 84 -4.76 -7.77 -9.99
CA TRP A 84 -5.63 -8.90 -10.34
C TRP A 84 -7.01 -8.43 -10.79
N ARG A 85 -7.58 -7.45 -10.11
CA ARG A 85 -8.87 -6.86 -10.50
C ARG A 85 -8.76 -6.08 -11.79
N LEU A 86 -7.74 -5.24 -11.92
CA LEU A 86 -7.52 -4.44 -13.11
C LEU A 86 -7.33 -5.28 -14.39
N LYS A 87 -6.74 -6.49 -14.27
CA LYS A 87 -6.64 -7.45 -15.38
C LYS A 87 -7.99 -8.00 -15.81
N ARG A 88 -8.94 -8.20 -14.88
CA ARG A 88 -10.25 -8.79 -15.15
C ARG A 88 -11.29 -7.74 -15.55
N SER A 89 -11.31 -6.60 -14.86
CA SER A 89 -12.28 -5.54 -15.07
C SER A 89 -11.63 -4.21 -14.72
N TRP A 90 -11.39 -3.39 -15.73
CA TRP A 90 -10.78 -2.08 -15.53
C TRP A 90 -11.72 -1.14 -14.78
N PHE A 91 -11.30 -0.65 -13.64
CA PHE A 91 -11.95 0.42 -12.91
C PHE A 91 -10.88 1.37 -12.37
N TRP A 92 -11.02 2.65 -12.67
CA TRP A 92 -10.11 3.68 -12.20
C TRP A 92 -10.81 5.02 -12.24
N ASP A 93 -10.99 5.64 -11.09
CA ASP A 93 -11.65 6.94 -10.97
C ASP A 93 -10.67 8.05 -10.56
N HIS A 94 -11.18 9.26 -10.39
CA HIS A 94 -10.37 10.43 -10.07
C HIS A 94 -9.75 10.37 -8.67
N HIS A 95 -10.36 9.66 -7.70
CA HIS A 95 -9.80 9.50 -6.37
C HIS A 95 -8.59 8.57 -6.39
N HIS A 96 -8.59 7.51 -7.20
CA HIS A 96 -7.42 6.66 -7.43
C HIS A 96 -6.24 7.48 -8.00
N ASP A 97 -6.51 8.32 -9.00
CA ASP A 97 -5.53 9.25 -9.56
C ASP A 97 -5.00 10.22 -8.50
N GLU A 98 -5.87 10.70 -7.63
CA GLU A 98 -5.52 11.64 -6.58
C GLU A 98 -4.60 11.00 -5.54
N VAL A 99 -4.88 9.78 -5.10
CA VAL A 99 -4.01 9.02 -4.19
C VAL A 99 -2.61 8.86 -4.76
N LEU A 100 -2.47 8.41 -6.02
CA LEU A 100 -1.16 8.29 -6.65
C LEU A 100 -0.42 9.63 -6.71
N ARG A 101 -1.11 10.72 -7.07
CA ARG A 101 -0.50 12.05 -7.08
C ARG A 101 -0.05 12.52 -5.70
N LEU A 102 -0.77 12.13 -4.65
CA LEU A 102 -0.41 12.45 -3.27
C LEU A 102 0.81 11.67 -2.81
N ILE A 103 0.89 10.37 -3.10
CA ILE A 103 2.08 9.55 -2.84
C ILE A 103 3.31 10.15 -3.54
N LEU A 104 3.19 10.45 -4.84
CA LEU A 104 4.26 11.12 -5.60
C LEU A 104 4.61 12.50 -5.06
N ARG A 105 3.64 13.23 -4.51
CA ARG A 105 3.88 14.53 -3.85
C ARG A 105 4.72 14.37 -2.60
N HIS A 106 4.47 13.34 -1.76
CA HIS A 106 5.29 13.04 -0.59
C HIS A 106 6.74 12.72 -1.01
N ALA A 107 6.94 11.87 -2.02
CA ALA A 107 8.26 11.54 -2.54
C ALA A 107 9.00 12.77 -3.05
N ARG A 108 8.36 13.60 -3.89
CA ARG A 108 8.94 14.85 -4.39
C ARG A 108 9.16 15.91 -3.31
N GLY A 109 8.43 15.83 -2.21
CA GLY A 109 8.58 16.67 -1.02
C GLY A 109 9.76 16.28 -0.15
N GLY A 110 10.49 15.22 -0.49
CA GLY A 110 11.67 14.74 0.23
C GLY A 110 11.40 13.62 1.23
N ALA A 111 10.17 13.10 1.30
CA ALA A 111 9.91 11.90 2.10
C ALA A 111 10.59 10.68 1.48
N ASN A 112 11.19 9.83 2.32
CA ASN A 112 11.66 8.51 1.92
C ASN A 112 10.45 7.60 1.69
N VAL A 113 10.10 7.34 0.43
CA VAL A 113 8.95 6.49 0.09
C VAL A 113 9.43 5.10 -0.31
N VAL A 114 8.96 4.10 0.41
CA VAL A 114 9.28 2.69 0.17
C VAL A 114 8.00 1.93 -0.17
N TYR A 115 8.03 1.21 -1.28
CA TYR A 115 6.93 0.34 -1.71
C TYR A 115 7.36 -1.13 -1.59
N VAL A 116 6.68 -1.86 -0.71
CA VAL A 116 6.81 -3.31 -0.54
C VAL A 116 5.62 -3.96 -1.25
N PRO A 117 5.78 -4.64 -2.40
CA PRO A 117 4.66 -5.22 -3.13
C PRO A 117 4.03 -6.40 -2.38
N GLY A 118 2.69 -6.44 -2.35
CA GLY A 118 1.90 -7.57 -1.89
C GLY A 118 1.58 -8.59 -2.99
N ASN A 119 0.58 -9.44 -2.76
CA ASN A 119 0.17 -10.44 -3.74
C ASN A 119 -0.73 -9.87 -4.85
N HIS A 120 -1.53 -8.84 -4.60
CA HIS A 120 -2.35 -8.21 -5.65
C HIS A 120 -1.54 -7.35 -6.61
N ASP A 121 -0.40 -6.84 -6.16
CA ASP A 121 0.55 -6.09 -6.98
C ASP A 121 1.91 -6.81 -7.16
N GLU A 122 1.91 -8.14 -7.06
CA GLU A 122 3.08 -9.02 -7.24
C GLU A 122 3.87 -8.75 -8.54
N MET A 123 3.22 -8.20 -9.56
CA MET A 123 3.86 -7.82 -10.80
C MET A 123 4.98 -6.78 -10.61
N MET A 124 4.97 -6.04 -9.50
CA MET A 124 6.00 -5.06 -9.16
C MET A 124 7.29 -5.75 -8.64
N ARG A 125 7.18 -6.97 -8.10
CA ARG A 125 8.32 -7.72 -7.52
C ARG A 125 9.44 -7.99 -8.52
N LYS A 126 9.11 -8.17 -9.80
CA LYS A 126 10.10 -8.38 -10.88
C LYS A 126 11.04 -7.19 -11.10
N TYR A 127 10.66 -6.00 -10.62
CA TYR A 127 11.48 -4.79 -10.76
C TYR A 127 12.39 -4.55 -9.55
N VAL A 128 12.13 -5.21 -8.42
CA VAL A 128 12.95 -5.06 -7.20
C VAL A 128 14.42 -5.41 -7.44
N PRO A 129 14.79 -6.53 -8.13
CA PRO A 129 16.20 -6.87 -8.38
C PRO A 129 16.96 -5.84 -9.23
N LEU A 130 16.24 -4.96 -9.93
CA LEU A 130 16.86 -3.91 -10.74
C LEU A 130 17.37 -2.74 -9.89
N GLY A 131 17.00 -2.67 -8.60
CA GLY A 131 17.39 -1.59 -7.71
C GLY A 131 16.92 -0.21 -8.17
N ILE A 132 15.91 -0.16 -9.03
CA ILE A 132 15.41 1.10 -9.60
C ILE A 132 14.50 1.81 -8.61
N GLU A 133 14.62 3.13 -8.59
CA GLU A 133 13.72 4.04 -7.92
C GLU A 133 12.83 4.70 -8.97
N VAL A 134 11.53 4.59 -8.83
CA VAL A 134 10.57 5.13 -9.79
C VAL A 134 9.93 6.38 -9.19
N ALA A 135 10.21 7.55 -9.77
CA ALA A 135 9.65 8.83 -9.35
C ALA A 135 9.84 9.15 -7.85
N GLY A 136 10.98 8.77 -7.28
CA GLY A 136 11.31 8.95 -5.86
C GLY A 136 10.72 7.86 -4.94
N ILE A 137 10.24 6.74 -5.51
CA ILE A 137 9.70 5.60 -4.75
C ILE A 137 10.63 4.41 -4.91
N ARG A 138 11.21 3.95 -3.82
CA ARG A 138 12.07 2.76 -3.78
C ARG A 138 11.22 1.49 -3.66
N LEU A 139 11.46 0.52 -4.57
CA LEU A 139 10.86 -0.82 -4.49
C LEU A 139 11.72 -1.75 -3.67
N ALA A 140 11.12 -2.52 -2.76
CA ALA A 140 11.80 -3.54 -1.96
C ALA A 140 10.85 -4.71 -1.69
N LEU A 141 11.37 -5.95 -1.56
CA LEU A 141 10.54 -7.09 -1.13
C LEU A 141 10.16 -6.97 0.34
N GLU A 142 11.05 -6.42 1.14
CA GLU A 142 10.89 -6.09 2.56
C GLU A 142 11.68 -4.82 2.84
N ALA A 143 11.38 -4.14 3.93
CA ALA A 143 12.14 -3.00 4.38
C ALA A 143 12.44 -3.11 5.87
N GLU A 144 13.42 -2.34 6.32
CA GLU A 144 13.72 -2.16 7.73
C GLU A 144 13.50 -0.69 8.10
N HIS A 145 12.98 -0.48 9.29
CA HIS A 145 12.83 0.85 9.86
C HIS A 145 13.32 0.88 11.30
N THR A 146 14.06 1.92 11.65
CA THR A 146 14.44 2.16 13.03
C THR A 146 13.62 3.32 13.56
N THR A 147 12.81 3.07 14.58
CA THR A 147 11.99 4.08 15.23
C THR A 147 12.85 5.13 15.95
N ALA A 148 12.26 6.27 16.30
CA ALA A 148 12.98 7.33 17.01
C ALA A 148 13.49 6.89 18.40
N ASP A 149 12.83 5.93 19.04
CA ASP A 149 13.24 5.30 20.30
C ASP A 149 14.20 4.12 20.12
N GLY A 150 14.67 3.87 18.89
CA GLY A 150 15.73 2.91 18.57
C GLY A 150 15.28 1.48 18.30
N LYS A 151 13.99 1.17 18.26
CA LYS A 151 13.48 -0.17 17.93
C LYS A 151 13.59 -0.45 16.44
N ARG A 152 14.01 -1.66 16.09
CA ARG A 152 14.12 -2.11 14.70
C ARG A 152 12.82 -2.84 14.28
N LEU A 153 12.18 -2.34 13.26
CA LEU A 153 10.95 -2.90 12.69
C LEU A 153 11.24 -3.55 11.33
N LEU A 154 10.80 -4.79 11.16
CA LEU A 154 10.69 -5.44 9.85
C LEU A 154 9.40 -4.95 9.18
N ILE A 155 9.47 -4.56 7.91
CA ILE A 155 8.30 -4.16 7.13
C ILE A 155 8.12 -5.16 5.99
N THR A 156 7.02 -5.89 5.99
CA THR A 156 6.68 -6.90 4.98
C THR A 156 5.18 -6.92 4.77
N HIS A 157 4.70 -7.29 3.58
CA HIS A 157 3.26 -7.37 3.38
C HIS A 157 2.62 -8.54 4.17
N GLY A 158 3.30 -9.67 4.23
CA GLY A 158 2.82 -10.83 4.99
C GLY A 158 2.30 -11.98 4.13
N ASP A 159 2.09 -11.82 2.84
CA ASP A 159 1.55 -12.85 1.95
C ASP A 159 2.46 -14.09 1.81
N ALA A 160 3.76 -13.98 2.10
CA ALA A 160 4.66 -15.13 2.20
C ALA A 160 4.19 -16.19 3.24
N PHE A 161 3.38 -15.76 4.20
CA PHE A 161 2.81 -16.62 5.24
C PHE A 161 1.40 -17.14 4.90
N ASP A 162 0.93 -16.98 3.66
CA ASP A 162 -0.39 -17.42 3.19
C ASP A 162 -0.70 -18.90 3.41
N SER A 163 0.32 -19.76 3.42
CA SER A 163 0.15 -21.17 3.74
C SER A 163 -0.48 -21.41 5.12
N VAL A 164 -0.31 -20.46 6.03
CA VAL A 164 -0.86 -20.48 7.40
C VAL A 164 -2.32 -20.00 7.44
N VAL A 165 -2.73 -19.12 6.49
CA VAL A 165 -4.02 -18.36 6.55
C VAL A 165 -5.00 -18.72 5.44
N ARG A 166 -4.63 -19.58 4.51
CA ARG A 166 -5.34 -19.83 3.23
C ARG A 166 -6.87 -20.05 3.34
N HIS A 167 -7.38 -20.41 4.50
CA HIS A 167 -8.80 -20.66 4.75
C HIS A 167 -9.52 -19.58 5.57
N ALA A 168 -8.80 -18.64 6.18
CA ALA A 168 -9.39 -17.68 7.12
C ALA A 168 -10.05 -16.47 6.44
N LYS A 169 -9.46 -15.96 5.35
CA LYS A 169 -9.98 -14.78 4.64
C LYS A 169 -11.41 -14.95 4.10
N ILE A 170 -11.74 -16.13 3.59
CA ILE A 170 -13.09 -16.42 3.07
C ILE A 170 -14.11 -16.50 4.21
N LEU A 171 -13.67 -16.88 5.40
CA LEU A 171 -14.53 -17.13 6.53
C LEU A 171 -14.84 -15.88 7.35
N ALA A 172 -13.92 -14.93 7.45
CA ALA A 172 -14.14 -13.67 8.14
C ALA A 172 -15.18 -12.79 7.42
N LEU A 173 -15.10 -12.69 6.09
CA LEU A 173 -16.07 -11.97 5.24
C LEU A 173 -17.48 -12.56 5.27
N LEU A 174 -17.61 -13.85 5.56
CA LEU A 174 -18.90 -14.53 5.68
C LEU A 174 -19.49 -14.46 7.09
N GLY A 175 -18.69 -14.10 8.10
CA GLY A 175 -19.03 -14.31 9.50
C GLY A 175 -20.23 -13.52 9.99
N ASP A 176 -20.29 -12.26 9.74
CA ASP A 176 -21.28 -11.36 10.37
C ASP A 176 -22.64 -11.39 9.65
N TRP A 177 -22.63 -11.27 8.31
CA TRP A 177 -23.85 -11.36 7.51
C TRP A 177 -24.45 -12.78 7.52
N ALA A 178 -23.59 -13.79 7.38
CA ALA A 178 -24.00 -15.18 7.39
C ALA A 178 -24.53 -15.61 8.78
N TYR A 179 -24.00 -15.11 9.87
CA TYR A 179 -24.49 -15.42 11.22
C TYR A 179 -25.92 -14.91 11.42
N THR A 180 -26.21 -13.67 11.04
CA THR A 180 -27.52 -13.07 11.20
C THR A 180 -28.56 -13.73 10.26
N ALA A 181 -28.19 -13.97 9.00
CA ALA A 181 -29.01 -14.70 8.05
C ALA A 181 -29.21 -16.18 8.45
N ALA A 182 -28.16 -16.80 9.00
CA ALA A 182 -28.18 -18.17 9.47
C ALA A 182 -29.19 -18.42 10.60
N LEU A 183 -29.30 -17.51 11.56
CA LEU A 183 -30.27 -17.62 12.65
C LEU A 183 -31.71 -17.61 12.15
N GLY A 184 -32.03 -16.76 11.17
CA GLY A 184 -33.36 -16.70 10.57
C GLY A 184 -33.73 -17.94 9.73
N ILE A 185 -32.77 -18.43 8.97
CA ILE A 185 -32.96 -19.54 8.02
C ILE A 185 -32.89 -20.91 8.72
N ASN A 186 -32.13 -21.02 9.82
CA ASN A 186 -31.85 -22.29 10.49
C ASN A 186 -33.11 -23.08 10.88
N ARG A 187 -34.15 -22.40 11.35
CA ARG A 187 -35.43 -23.02 11.75
C ARG A 187 -36.15 -23.63 10.55
N TYR A 188 -36.23 -22.90 9.45
CA TYR A 188 -36.91 -23.37 8.22
C TYR A 188 -36.10 -24.47 7.53
N PHE A 189 -34.80 -24.33 7.46
CA PHE A 189 -33.89 -25.32 6.89
C PHE A 189 -33.97 -26.66 7.62
N ASN A 190 -33.97 -26.66 8.95
CA ASN A 190 -34.08 -27.89 9.72
C ASN A 190 -35.47 -28.55 9.64
N MET A 191 -36.52 -27.75 9.51
CA MET A 191 -37.85 -28.29 9.29
C MET A 191 -37.94 -29.11 7.97
N VAL A 192 -37.32 -28.60 6.91
CA VAL A 192 -37.22 -29.30 5.60
C VAL A 192 -36.34 -30.54 5.73
N ARG A 193 -35.18 -30.45 6.38
CA ARG A 193 -34.27 -31.60 6.59
C ARG A 193 -34.93 -32.72 7.35
N ILE A 194 -35.60 -32.42 8.44
CA ILE A 194 -36.32 -33.45 9.25
C ILE A 194 -37.42 -34.13 8.43
N LYS A 195 -38.18 -33.38 7.62
CA LYS A 195 -39.17 -33.95 6.71
C LYS A 195 -38.59 -34.84 5.65
N LEU A 196 -37.32 -34.61 5.25
CA LEU A 196 -36.59 -35.44 4.29
C LEU A 196 -35.80 -36.57 4.96
N GLY A 197 -35.98 -36.81 6.25
CA GLY A 197 -35.33 -37.92 6.98
C GLY A 197 -33.88 -37.64 7.41
N TYR A 198 -33.41 -36.41 7.30
CA TYR A 198 -32.05 -36.02 7.75
C TYR A 198 -32.06 -35.58 9.22
N SER A 199 -30.96 -35.83 9.93
CA SER A 199 -30.77 -35.38 11.29
C SER A 199 -30.70 -33.81 11.38
N TYR A 200 -31.04 -33.30 12.56
CA TYR A 200 -30.90 -31.85 12.85
C TYR A 200 -29.48 -31.38 12.61
N TRP A 201 -29.32 -30.26 11.90
CA TRP A 201 -28.02 -29.63 11.66
C TRP A 201 -28.06 -28.15 12.14
N SER A 202 -27.12 -27.78 12.96
CA SER A 202 -27.07 -26.43 13.51
C SER A 202 -26.19 -25.51 12.64
N LEU A 203 -26.84 -24.69 11.84
CA LEU A 203 -26.16 -23.67 11.06
C LEU A 203 -25.39 -22.68 11.97
N SER A 204 -25.94 -22.36 13.15
CA SER A 204 -25.27 -21.51 14.13
C SER A 204 -24.02 -22.14 14.75
N ALA A 205 -24.05 -23.46 15.01
CA ALA A 205 -22.86 -24.18 15.48
C ALA A 205 -21.78 -24.23 14.41
N TRP A 206 -22.17 -24.49 13.16
CA TRP A 206 -21.24 -24.41 12.02
C TRP A 206 -20.63 -23.01 11.87
N ALA A 207 -21.44 -21.94 11.89
CA ALA A 207 -20.95 -20.57 11.79
C ALA A 207 -19.98 -20.22 12.94
N LYS A 208 -20.29 -20.60 14.18
CA LYS A 208 -19.38 -20.43 15.33
C LYS A 208 -18.04 -21.18 15.11
N GLN A 209 -18.09 -22.38 14.54
CA GLN A 209 -16.87 -23.12 14.26
C GLN A 209 -16.03 -22.43 13.17
N GLN A 210 -16.67 -21.83 12.15
CA GLN A 210 -15.94 -21.10 11.11
C GLN A 210 -15.25 -19.83 11.70
N VAL A 211 -15.95 -19.06 12.54
CA VAL A 211 -15.34 -17.92 13.25
C VAL A 211 -14.15 -18.36 14.09
N LYS A 212 -14.29 -19.49 14.84
CA LYS A 212 -13.19 -20.02 15.65
C LYS A 212 -11.97 -20.44 14.81
N GLU A 213 -12.18 -21.04 13.66
CA GLU A 213 -11.07 -21.40 12.75
C GLU A 213 -10.43 -20.14 12.11
N ALA A 214 -11.24 -19.11 11.80
CA ALA A 214 -10.71 -17.83 11.31
C ALA A 214 -9.82 -17.15 12.38
N VAL A 215 -10.28 -17.07 13.62
CA VAL A 215 -9.48 -16.50 14.73
C VAL A 215 -8.18 -17.27 14.92
N LYS A 216 -8.22 -18.61 14.91
CA LYS A 216 -7.00 -19.43 15.03
C LYS A 216 -6.03 -19.19 13.87
N ALA A 217 -6.53 -18.95 12.67
CA ALA A 217 -5.67 -18.71 11.53
C ALA A 217 -5.01 -17.32 11.61
N ILE A 218 -5.75 -16.31 12.10
CA ILE A 218 -5.18 -14.99 12.43
C ILE A 218 -4.05 -15.15 13.46
N ASP A 219 -4.31 -15.83 14.59
CA ASP A 219 -3.30 -16.07 15.63
C ASP A 219 -2.04 -16.78 15.10
N ARG A 220 -2.21 -17.78 14.21
CA ARG A 220 -1.08 -18.48 13.60
C ARG A 220 -0.27 -17.56 12.67
N PHE A 221 -0.94 -16.72 11.89
CA PHE A 221 -0.30 -15.75 11.01
C PHE A 221 0.54 -14.75 11.81
N GLU A 222 -0.05 -14.15 12.83
CA GLU A 222 0.64 -13.19 13.70
C GLU A 222 1.83 -13.84 14.42
N THR A 223 1.65 -15.07 14.92
CA THR A 223 2.74 -15.83 15.54
C THR A 223 3.86 -16.11 14.55
N ALA A 224 3.55 -16.56 13.34
CA ALA A 224 4.54 -16.87 12.33
C ALA A 224 5.36 -15.63 11.91
N LEU A 225 4.71 -14.49 11.74
CA LEU A 225 5.40 -13.22 11.44
C LEU A 225 6.26 -12.74 12.60
N ALA A 226 5.75 -12.80 13.84
CA ALA A 226 6.51 -12.40 15.02
C ALA A 226 7.73 -13.30 15.24
N ASP A 227 7.57 -14.61 15.06
CA ASP A 227 8.68 -15.58 15.19
C ASP A 227 9.75 -15.36 14.11
N ASP A 228 9.37 -15.02 12.87
CA ASP A 228 10.33 -14.68 11.81
C ASP A 228 11.09 -13.38 12.15
N ALA A 229 10.37 -12.33 12.54
CA ALA A 229 10.98 -11.08 12.96
C ALA A 229 11.94 -11.27 14.13
N GLN A 230 11.55 -12.07 15.13
CA GLN A 230 12.39 -12.38 16.30
C GLN A 230 13.68 -13.12 15.91
N LYS A 231 13.59 -14.14 15.05
CA LYS A 231 14.75 -14.91 14.57
C LYS A 231 15.74 -14.03 13.81
N ARG A 232 15.26 -12.98 13.16
CA ARG A 232 16.04 -12.00 12.41
C ARG A 232 16.52 -10.83 13.27
N GLY A 233 16.20 -10.81 14.57
CA GLY A 233 16.66 -9.81 15.53
C GLY A 233 15.93 -8.47 15.42
N PHE A 234 14.67 -8.46 14.99
CA PHE A 234 13.81 -7.29 15.00
C PHE A 234 12.98 -7.21 16.30
N ASP A 235 12.71 -5.99 16.75
CA ASP A 235 11.87 -5.71 17.91
C ASP A 235 10.36 -5.70 17.56
N GLY A 236 10.03 -5.58 16.27
CA GLY A 236 8.67 -5.60 15.78
C GLY A 236 8.57 -5.90 14.29
N VAL A 237 7.35 -6.20 13.84
CA VAL A 237 6.99 -6.38 12.43
C VAL A 237 5.78 -5.55 12.08
N VAL A 238 5.87 -4.80 10.97
CA VAL A 238 4.75 -4.07 10.35
C VAL A 238 4.29 -4.86 9.14
N CYS A 239 2.98 -5.12 9.07
CA CYS A 239 2.37 -5.86 7.96
C CYS A 239 0.97 -5.37 7.64
N GLY A 240 0.40 -5.86 6.53
CA GLY A 240 -0.99 -5.73 6.13
C GLY A 240 -1.62 -7.11 5.90
N HIS A 241 -2.14 -7.36 4.68
CA HIS A 241 -2.56 -8.62 4.10
C HIS A 241 -3.84 -9.22 4.66
N ILE A 242 -4.02 -9.31 5.98
CA ILE A 242 -5.21 -9.91 6.58
C ILE A 242 -6.34 -8.90 6.85
N HIS A 243 -6.15 -7.63 6.51
CA HIS A 243 -7.13 -6.54 6.68
C HIS A 243 -7.63 -6.40 8.12
N HIS A 244 -6.78 -6.70 9.09
CA HIS A 244 -7.13 -6.65 10.51
C HIS A 244 -6.15 -5.73 11.26
N ALA A 245 -6.54 -4.47 11.44
CA ALA A 245 -5.73 -3.48 12.14
C ALA A 245 -5.52 -3.90 13.60
N GLU A 246 -4.28 -4.12 14.00
CA GLU A 246 -3.95 -4.60 15.35
C GLU A 246 -2.55 -4.15 15.77
N MET A 247 -2.41 -3.79 17.02
CA MET A 247 -1.13 -3.52 17.68
C MET A 247 -1.04 -4.31 18.96
N ARG A 248 -0.21 -5.35 19.00
CA ARG A 248 -0.04 -6.18 20.21
C ARG A 248 1.36 -6.78 20.31
N MET A 249 1.71 -7.25 21.48
CA MET A 249 2.92 -8.06 21.68
C MET A 249 2.61 -9.52 21.40
N VAL A 250 3.42 -10.15 20.54
CA VAL A 250 3.36 -11.57 20.22
C VAL A 250 4.75 -12.16 20.44
N ASN A 251 4.90 -13.08 21.39
CA ASN A 251 6.17 -13.74 21.73
C ASN A 251 7.35 -12.77 22.01
N GLY A 252 7.04 -11.59 22.57
CA GLY A 252 8.05 -10.56 22.89
C GLY A 252 8.39 -9.62 21.73
N VAL A 253 7.74 -9.78 20.57
CA VAL A 253 7.87 -8.91 19.38
C VAL A 253 6.62 -8.07 19.20
N MET A 254 6.76 -6.80 18.82
CA MET A 254 5.62 -5.95 18.46
C MET A 254 5.04 -6.41 17.11
N TYR A 255 3.83 -6.94 17.13
CA TYR A 255 3.03 -7.17 15.93
C TYR A 255 2.20 -5.93 15.63
N LEU A 256 2.34 -5.39 14.42
CA LEU A 256 1.76 -4.12 13.99
C LEU A 256 1.13 -4.32 12.61
N ASN A 257 -0.20 -4.45 12.56
CA ASN A 257 -0.94 -4.51 11.31
C ASN A 257 -1.66 -3.18 11.08
N ASP A 258 -1.40 -2.53 9.97
CA ASP A 258 -1.93 -1.19 9.66
C ASP A 258 -3.36 -1.20 9.09
N GLY A 259 -3.91 -2.42 8.86
CA GLY A 259 -5.29 -2.63 8.42
C GLY A 259 -5.48 -2.50 6.92
N ASP A 260 -6.48 -1.74 6.49
CA ASP A 260 -6.84 -1.61 5.07
C ASP A 260 -7.54 -0.27 4.78
N TRP A 261 -7.72 0.05 3.49
CA TRP A 261 -8.47 1.21 2.99
C TRP A 261 -9.70 0.78 2.16
N VAL A 262 -10.28 -0.36 2.52
CA VAL A 262 -11.53 -0.90 1.94
C VAL A 262 -12.66 -0.85 2.97
N GLU A 263 -12.40 -1.37 4.17
CA GLU A 263 -13.38 -1.48 5.24
C GLU A 263 -13.01 -0.67 6.48
N SER A 264 -11.79 -0.85 7.01
CA SER A 264 -11.35 -0.24 8.27
C SER A 264 -10.87 1.20 8.11
N CYS A 265 -10.27 1.56 6.97
CA CYS A 265 -9.68 2.87 6.70
C CYS A 265 -8.69 3.31 7.79
N THR A 266 -7.72 2.44 8.04
CA THR A 266 -6.73 2.62 9.10
C THR A 266 -5.33 2.83 8.54
N ALA A 267 -4.48 3.47 9.34
CA ALA A 267 -3.05 3.63 9.07
C ALA A 267 -2.26 3.51 10.37
N LEU A 268 -1.07 2.94 10.31
CA LEU A 268 -0.12 3.00 11.40
C LEU A 268 0.77 4.24 11.23
N VAL A 269 1.00 4.98 12.30
CA VAL A 269 1.89 6.13 12.30
C VAL A 269 2.90 6.05 13.42
N GLU A 270 4.07 6.65 13.19
CA GLU A 270 5.09 6.88 14.19
C GLU A 270 5.22 8.38 14.44
N HIS A 271 5.12 8.77 15.70
CA HIS A 271 5.40 10.13 16.14
C HIS A 271 6.91 10.38 16.25
N HIS A 272 7.30 11.64 16.33
CA HIS A 272 8.72 12.03 16.43
C HIS A 272 9.40 11.58 17.74
N ASP A 273 8.63 11.18 18.75
CA ASP A 273 9.10 10.60 20.01
C ASP A 273 9.23 9.07 19.98
N GLY A 274 8.93 8.43 18.83
CA GLY A 274 8.96 6.97 18.64
C GLY A 274 7.66 6.25 19.04
N ARG A 275 6.67 6.96 19.53
CA ARG A 275 5.35 6.39 19.85
C ARG A 275 4.63 5.96 18.57
N LEU A 276 4.19 4.71 18.53
CA LEU A 276 3.38 4.16 17.45
C LEU A 276 1.89 4.31 17.77
N GLU A 277 1.07 4.58 16.77
CA GLU A 277 -0.37 4.77 16.90
C GLU A 277 -1.11 4.24 15.68
N LEU A 278 -2.16 3.43 15.88
CA LEU A 278 -3.13 3.10 14.84
C LEU A 278 -4.16 4.23 14.74
N ILE A 279 -4.31 4.79 13.55
CA ILE A 279 -5.30 5.82 13.27
C ILE A 279 -6.48 5.18 12.55
N ASP A 280 -7.63 5.18 13.16
CA ASP A 280 -8.91 4.96 12.48
C ASP A 280 -9.37 6.30 11.91
N TRP A 281 -9.25 6.45 10.59
CA TRP A 281 -9.53 7.72 9.91
C TRP A 281 -11.01 8.08 9.94
N VAL A 282 -11.89 7.08 9.86
CA VAL A 282 -13.34 7.26 9.90
C VAL A 282 -13.79 7.74 11.29
N ALA A 283 -13.36 7.06 12.33
CA ALA A 283 -13.70 7.43 13.71
C ALA A 283 -13.12 8.81 14.09
N ARG A 284 -11.85 9.07 13.72
CA ARG A 284 -11.16 10.35 14.03
C ARG A 284 -11.86 11.56 13.43
N ASN A 285 -12.38 11.46 12.21
CA ASN A 285 -13.02 12.56 11.51
C ASN A 285 -14.55 12.52 11.60
N LYS A 286 -15.14 11.57 12.35
CA LYS A 286 -16.59 11.36 12.42
C LYS A 286 -17.24 11.27 11.04
N LEU A 287 -16.54 10.67 10.10
CA LEU A 287 -17.03 10.49 8.73
C LEU A 287 -18.13 9.44 8.73
N SER A 288 -19.23 9.72 8.07
CA SER A 288 -20.22 8.68 7.77
C SER A 288 -19.71 7.82 6.63
N PRO A 289 -19.92 6.49 6.65
CA PRO A 289 -19.66 5.65 5.49
C PRO A 289 -20.49 6.19 4.31
N LEU A 290 -19.84 6.87 3.37
CA LEU A 290 -20.51 7.26 2.14
C LEU A 290 -20.82 5.99 1.31
N PRO A 291 -21.93 5.96 0.56
CA PRO A 291 -22.15 4.89 -0.40
C PRO A 291 -20.96 4.81 -1.35
N LEU A 292 -20.60 3.58 -1.75
CA LEU A 292 -19.50 3.34 -2.69
C LEU A 292 -19.60 4.28 -3.90
N PRO A 293 -18.51 4.92 -4.32
CA PRO A 293 -18.53 5.87 -5.42
C PRO A 293 -19.07 5.21 -6.68
N SER A 294 -20.12 5.76 -7.24
CA SER A 294 -20.66 5.36 -8.56
C SER A 294 -19.89 5.99 -9.72
N ALA A 295 -18.70 6.52 -9.46
CA ALA A 295 -17.92 7.26 -10.42
C ALA A 295 -17.64 6.47 -11.71
N LYS A 296 -17.83 7.11 -12.86
CA LYS A 296 -17.39 6.58 -14.14
C LYS A 296 -15.86 6.61 -14.20
N PRO A 297 -15.20 5.62 -14.83
CA PRO A 297 -13.75 5.64 -15.04
C PRO A 297 -13.33 6.94 -15.75
N THR A 298 -12.36 7.65 -15.21
CA THR A 298 -11.87 8.93 -15.76
C THR A 298 -10.67 8.78 -16.69
N ALA A 299 -9.99 7.63 -16.63
CA ALA A 299 -8.86 7.34 -17.50
C ALA A 299 -8.99 5.96 -18.12
N SER A 300 -8.62 5.83 -19.40
CA SER A 300 -8.56 4.54 -20.06
C SER A 300 -7.37 3.72 -19.58
N LYS A 301 -7.49 2.40 -19.68
CA LYS A 301 -6.42 1.45 -19.36
C LYS A 301 -5.13 1.81 -20.10
N GLU A 302 -5.26 2.13 -21.39
CA GLU A 302 -4.15 2.46 -22.28
C GLU A 302 -3.43 3.73 -21.81
N ALA A 303 -4.15 4.75 -21.37
CA ALA A 303 -3.57 6.02 -20.91
C ALA A 303 -2.75 5.84 -19.62
N ILE A 304 -3.24 5.04 -18.66
CA ILE A 304 -2.52 4.77 -17.41
C ILE A 304 -1.34 3.85 -17.65
N MET A 305 -1.53 2.76 -18.41
CA MET A 305 -0.45 1.82 -18.74
C MET A 305 0.68 2.50 -19.54
N SER A 306 0.35 3.41 -20.46
CA SER A 306 1.32 4.21 -21.20
C SER A 306 2.15 5.11 -20.27
N ARG A 307 1.53 5.78 -19.30
CA ARG A 307 2.24 6.61 -18.30
C ARG A 307 3.19 5.78 -17.43
N VAL A 308 2.68 4.68 -16.88
CA VAL A 308 3.50 3.77 -16.04
C VAL A 308 4.66 3.18 -16.83
N SER A 309 4.42 2.75 -18.08
CA SER A 309 5.49 2.22 -18.94
C SER A 309 6.54 3.27 -19.28
N ALA A 310 6.13 4.51 -19.55
CA ALA A 310 7.06 5.60 -19.84
C ALA A 310 7.93 5.96 -18.62
N GLU A 311 7.36 5.98 -17.43
CA GLU A 311 8.13 6.23 -16.20
C GLU A 311 9.12 5.10 -15.88
N ILE A 312 8.72 3.84 -16.11
CA ILE A 312 9.61 2.68 -15.95
C ILE A 312 10.76 2.72 -16.96
N GLU A 313 10.50 3.05 -18.22
CA GLU A 313 11.56 3.15 -19.24
C GLU A 313 12.52 4.32 -18.93
N THR A 314 12.00 5.44 -18.45
CA THR A 314 12.84 6.56 -18.01
C THR A 314 13.75 6.15 -16.85
N ALA A 315 13.19 5.47 -15.83
CA ALA A 315 13.96 5.00 -14.68
C ALA A 315 15.03 3.96 -15.08
N LYS A 316 14.73 3.07 -16.04
CA LYS A 316 15.74 2.12 -16.58
C LYS A 316 16.87 2.84 -17.28
N LEU A 317 16.59 3.87 -18.09
CA LEU A 317 17.60 4.67 -18.78
C LEU A 317 18.47 5.44 -17.79
N GLU A 318 17.89 6.00 -16.73
CA GLU A 318 18.63 6.66 -15.65
C GLU A 318 19.54 5.68 -14.92
N ALA A 319 19.04 4.51 -14.55
CA ALA A 319 19.83 3.47 -13.90
C ALA A 319 21.00 2.97 -14.79
N ALA A 320 20.74 2.75 -16.07
CA ALA A 320 21.78 2.36 -17.03
C ALA A 320 22.84 3.46 -17.20
N PHE A 321 22.43 4.73 -17.20
CA PHE A 321 23.34 5.86 -17.28
C PHE A 321 24.24 5.99 -16.04
N ILE A 322 23.64 5.81 -14.84
CA ILE A 322 24.38 5.80 -13.57
C ILE A 322 25.41 4.65 -13.56
N GLN A 323 24.99 3.46 -13.98
CA GLN A 323 25.87 2.28 -14.04
C GLN A 323 27.01 2.46 -15.04
N ALA A 324 26.74 3.09 -16.19
CA ALA A 324 27.78 3.42 -17.16
C ALA A 324 28.73 4.50 -16.64
N ALA A 325 28.24 5.49 -15.91
CA ALA A 325 29.06 6.55 -15.31
C ALA A 325 29.97 6.01 -14.19
N THR A 326 29.51 5.07 -13.38
CA THR A 326 30.33 4.43 -12.32
C THR A 326 31.43 3.52 -12.88
N HIS A 327 31.24 2.94 -14.08
CA HIS A 327 32.29 2.16 -14.75
C HIS A 327 33.38 3.01 -15.41
N ILE A 328 33.17 4.31 -15.60
CA ILE A 328 34.17 5.22 -16.18
C ILE A 328 35.15 5.75 -15.12
N GLU A 329 34.85 5.62 -13.84
CA GLU A 329 35.67 6.14 -12.72
C GLU A 329 36.65 5.12 -12.08
N ASP A 330 36.82 3.91 -12.66
CA ASP A 330 37.88 2.97 -12.20
C ASP A 330 39.15 3.06 -13.08
N PRO A 331 40.12 3.91 -12.72
CA PRO A 331 41.40 4.05 -13.49
C PRO A 331 42.39 2.90 -13.28
N SER A 332 42.02 1.85 -12.55
CA SER A 332 42.96 0.75 -12.16
C SER A 332 43.04 -0.38 -13.20
N ALA A 333 42.30 -0.34 -14.31
CA ALA A 333 42.39 -1.34 -15.38
C ALA A 333 43.44 -0.94 -16.45
N HIS A 334 44.71 -0.78 -16.08
CA HIS A 334 45.76 -0.76 -17.06
C HIS A 334 46.28 -2.21 -17.28
N PRO A 335 46.24 -2.74 -18.53
CA PRO A 335 46.88 -4.00 -18.82
C PRO A 335 48.40 -3.80 -18.77
N ALA A 336 49.04 -4.63 -17.92
CA ALA A 336 50.49 -4.75 -17.90
C ALA A 336 51.01 -5.07 -19.31
N ARG A 337 51.79 -4.19 -19.91
CA ARG A 337 52.60 -4.51 -21.09
C ARG A 337 53.73 -5.42 -20.70
N VAL A 338 53.78 -6.60 -21.29
CA VAL A 338 54.98 -7.43 -21.44
C VAL A 338 55.85 -6.85 -22.59
#